data_171a07b08d8c420e0003c70e19cf6c6d
#
_entry.id   171a07b08d8c420e0003c70e19cf6c6d
#
_cell.length_a   1.000
_cell.length_b   1.000
_cell.length_c   1.000
_cell.angle_alpha   90.00
_cell.angle_beta   90.00
_cell.angle_gamma   90.00
#
_symmetry.space_group_name_H-M   'P 1'
#
loop_
_entity.id
_entity.type
_entity.pdbx_description
1 polymer ?
#
loop_
_entity_poly.entity_id
_entity_poly.type
_entity_poly.pdbx_seq_one_letter_code
_entity_poly.pdbx_strand_id
1 'polypeptide(L)'
;MGNECTNHFCTEQSPKTEKKNWMSTLSDSTPIYLMTIPGTHNSCALYGTFLAQCQSWSIPNQLNAGIRYFDLRLRLNENKLQLQHGPIEQKIEFSEVIKFFSEFLKENQSEFIIMAIQEEYKPIKKDKSFEELFNEKIVNYKGLIVNFPFNDEINFTLGELRGKILFIKLFEGKIHRRRGIQVQNEWVCNYKSNIVDKKRKVKRFFNKAIHFINKKNLFINYLSASSDYLLLSPGEIAKNINKEVFKFKGRLGIILCDFPGENLISYLIEQNLNIEKFVIKDNLFITNNSCVTIKNFNTGKFLSIDNNNKLFCCKNPYNFLLAKKIYQSEDEMLVTNDEIILIGNCDFNFIIIKDNTFYNMDAFNPFISNSDIIKLITIENRNCVICSDYQFKEKDNKIQKVEIKENGNDNSQNWIINIEN
;
A
#
# COMPACT_ATOMS: atom_id res chain seq x y z
N MET A 1 2.20 -19.03 24.21
CA MET A 1 0.86 -18.89 23.61
C MET A 1 0.36 -20.28 23.26
N GLY A 2 -0.93 -20.60 23.48
CA GLY A 2 -1.50 -21.85 22.96
C GLY A 2 -1.54 -21.82 21.42
N ASN A 3 -1.64 -22.99 20.78
CA ASN A 3 -1.77 -23.07 19.32
C ASN A 3 -3.12 -22.48 18.90
N GLU A 4 -3.07 -21.40 18.13
CA GLU A 4 -4.24 -20.68 17.60
C GLU A 4 -4.00 -20.31 16.15
N CYS A 5 -4.88 -20.75 15.26
CA CYS A 5 -4.87 -20.31 13.87
C CYS A 5 -6.23 -19.82 13.44
N THR A 6 -6.25 -18.63 12.88
CA THR A 6 -7.39 -18.02 12.20
C THR A 6 -7.00 -17.68 10.76
N ASN A 7 -7.94 -17.18 9.98
CA ASN A 7 -7.67 -16.78 8.60
C ASN A 7 -6.50 -15.79 8.43
N HIS A 8 -6.23 -14.96 9.43
CA HIS A 8 -5.27 -13.85 9.35
C HIS A 8 -4.13 -13.91 10.38
N PHE A 9 -4.16 -14.90 11.29
CA PHE A 9 -3.23 -15.00 12.41
C PHE A 9 -2.96 -16.47 12.74
N CYS A 10 -1.69 -16.85 12.95
CA CYS A 10 -1.35 -18.23 13.31
C CYS A 10 -0.16 -18.30 14.26
N THR A 11 -0.28 -19.10 15.31
CA THR A 11 0.78 -19.42 16.28
C THR A 11 1.22 -20.88 16.24
N GLU A 12 0.71 -21.70 15.31
CA GLU A 12 1.26 -23.04 15.05
C GLU A 12 2.70 -22.93 14.53
N GLN A 13 3.48 -23.98 14.70
CA GLN A 13 4.92 -23.94 14.38
C GLN A 13 5.24 -24.15 12.90
N SER A 14 4.28 -24.63 12.11
CA SER A 14 4.46 -24.84 10.68
C SER A 14 3.17 -24.55 9.91
N PRO A 15 3.29 -24.10 8.64
CA PRO A 15 2.15 -23.97 7.75
C PRO A 15 1.62 -25.36 7.34
N LYS A 16 0.31 -25.44 7.06
CA LYS A 16 -0.34 -26.64 6.54
C LYS A 16 -0.28 -26.74 5.03
N THR A 17 -0.13 -25.58 4.35
CA THR A 17 -0.08 -25.47 2.90
C THR A 17 1.22 -24.84 2.44
N GLU A 18 1.76 -25.33 1.32
CA GLU A 18 2.98 -24.82 0.73
C GLU A 18 2.69 -23.97 -0.51
N LYS A 19 3.40 -22.85 -0.62
CA LYS A 19 3.35 -21.88 -1.74
C LYS A 19 4.77 -21.50 -2.16
N LYS A 20 5.58 -22.53 -2.39
CA LYS A 20 7.02 -22.37 -2.63
C LYS A 20 7.35 -21.65 -3.95
N ASN A 21 6.50 -21.76 -4.95
CA ASN A 21 6.75 -21.29 -6.31
C ASN A 21 5.61 -20.48 -6.89
N TRP A 22 4.96 -19.65 -6.05
CA TRP A 22 3.79 -18.88 -6.48
C TRP A 22 4.09 -17.82 -7.55
N MET A 23 5.34 -17.37 -7.64
CA MET A 23 5.73 -16.40 -8.67
C MET A 23 5.89 -17.05 -10.07
N SER A 24 5.89 -18.39 -10.17
CA SER A 24 6.00 -19.10 -11.46
C SER A 24 4.83 -18.81 -12.41
N THR A 25 3.68 -18.38 -11.88
CA THR A 25 2.48 -18.05 -12.67
C THR A 25 2.48 -16.62 -13.20
N LEU A 26 3.44 -15.79 -12.79
CA LEU A 26 3.54 -14.39 -13.16
C LEU A 26 4.52 -14.19 -14.33
N SER A 27 4.24 -13.20 -15.18
CA SER A 27 5.10 -12.85 -16.31
C SER A 27 6.45 -12.30 -15.85
N ASP A 28 7.54 -12.64 -16.57
CA ASP A 28 8.86 -12.09 -16.37
C ASP A 28 8.92 -10.56 -16.54
N SER A 29 8.04 -10.01 -17.36
CA SER A 29 7.93 -8.57 -17.57
C SER A 29 7.20 -7.83 -16.45
N THR A 30 6.67 -8.53 -15.44
CA THR A 30 5.96 -7.91 -14.32
C THR A 30 6.87 -6.99 -13.52
N PRO A 31 6.62 -5.67 -13.45
CA PRO A 31 7.39 -4.76 -12.61
C PRO A 31 7.17 -5.07 -11.12
N ILE A 32 8.25 -5.20 -10.35
CA ILE A 32 8.14 -5.56 -8.92
C ILE A 32 7.41 -4.52 -8.09
N TYR A 33 7.42 -3.25 -8.50
CA TYR A 33 6.70 -2.18 -7.81
C TYR A 33 5.17 -2.32 -7.95
N LEU A 34 4.67 -3.15 -8.86
CA LEU A 34 3.24 -3.46 -9.00
C LEU A 34 2.81 -4.67 -8.17
N MET A 35 3.74 -5.44 -7.66
CA MET A 35 3.44 -6.68 -6.95
C MET A 35 2.92 -6.42 -5.53
N THR A 36 2.07 -7.34 -5.07
CA THR A 36 1.71 -7.50 -3.66
C THR A 36 2.53 -8.65 -3.09
N ILE A 37 3.43 -8.35 -2.15
CA ILE A 37 4.42 -9.30 -1.64
C ILE A 37 4.19 -9.55 -0.14
N PRO A 38 3.87 -10.80 0.26
CA PRO A 38 3.82 -11.17 1.66
C PRO A 38 5.20 -11.09 2.32
N GLY A 39 5.25 -10.47 3.48
CA GLY A 39 6.46 -10.33 4.27
C GLY A 39 6.21 -10.49 5.76
N THR A 40 7.28 -10.64 6.52
CA THR A 40 7.25 -10.73 7.98
C THR A 40 8.08 -9.62 8.61
N HIS A 41 7.54 -9.01 9.67
CA HIS A 41 8.26 -8.09 10.53
C HIS A 41 9.13 -8.89 11.48
N ASN A 42 10.36 -8.44 11.70
CA ASN A 42 11.34 -9.12 12.56
C ASN A 42 11.30 -10.65 12.36
N SER A 43 11.62 -11.06 11.14
CA SER A 43 11.29 -12.40 10.59
C SER A 43 11.83 -13.57 11.41
N CYS A 44 12.90 -13.35 12.19
CA CYS A 44 13.52 -14.36 13.03
C CYS A 44 13.09 -14.29 14.51
N ALA A 45 12.15 -13.41 14.89
CA ALA A 45 11.74 -13.24 16.29
C ALA A 45 10.80 -14.37 16.76
N LEU A 46 11.39 -15.57 16.93
CA LEU A 46 10.70 -16.78 17.39
C LEU A 46 10.76 -16.96 18.90
N TYR A 47 11.74 -16.32 19.55
CA TYR A 47 12.03 -16.47 20.97
C TYR A 47 11.77 -15.16 21.74
N GLY A 48 11.62 -15.32 23.03
CA GLY A 48 11.23 -14.26 23.95
C GLY A 48 9.89 -14.58 24.59
N THR A 49 9.42 -13.71 25.47
CA THR A 49 8.07 -13.85 26.02
C THR A 49 7.01 -13.45 24.96
N PHE A 50 5.73 -13.62 25.28
CA PHE A 50 4.63 -13.14 24.46
C PHE A 50 4.74 -11.64 24.10
N LEU A 51 5.58 -10.88 24.81
CA LEU A 51 5.84 -9.46 24.54
C LEU A 51 6.88 -9.21 23.43
N ALA A 52 7.72 -10.20 23.11
CA ALA A 52 8.80 -10.04 22.15
C ALA A 52 8.71 -10.99 20.94
N GLN A 53 7.98 -12.09 21.05
CA GLN A 53 7.79 -12.98 19.93
C GLN A 53 6.92 -12.32 18.87
N CYS A 54 7.41 -12.26 17.61
CA CYS A 54 6.71 -11.70 16.45
C CYS A 54 6.28 -12.78 15.45
N GLN A 55 6.96 -13.92 15.44
CA GLN A 55 6.73 -15.00 14.47
C GLN A 55 6.59 -16.35 15.19
N SER A 56 5.86 -17.27 14.55
CA SER A 56 5.77 -18.68 14.97
C SER A 56 6.52 -19.62 14.04
N TRP A 57 6.78 -19.21 12.81
CA TRP A 57 7.40 -20.03 11.77
C TRP A 57 8.87 -19.73 11.59
N SER A 58 9.70 -20.78 11.50
CA SER A 58 11.11 -20.67 11.11
C SER A 58 11.23 -20.07 9.70
N ILE A 59 12.42 -19.57 9.34
CA ILE A 59 12.66 -19.03 7.99
C ILE A 59 12.30 -20.02 6.88
N PRO A 60 12.69 -21.33 6.93
CA PRO A 60 12.24 -22.29 5.94
C PRO A 60 10.70 -22.44 5.87
N ASN A 61 10.01 -22.43 7.01
CA ASN A 61 8.55 -22.52 7.04
C ASN A 61 7.88 -21.26 6.47
N GLN A 62 8.44 -20.08 6.71
CA GLN A 62 7.97 -18.83 6.12
C GLN A 62 8.14 -18.83 4.59
N LEU A 63 9.29 -19.29 4.08
CA LEU A 63 9.55 -19.45 2.64
C LEU A 63 8.54 -20.41 2.00
N ASN A 64 8.30 -21.58 2.65
CA ASN A 64 7.34 -22.56 2.20
C ASN A 64 5.90 -22.02 2.18
N ALA A 65 5.53 -21.20 3.15
CA ALA A 65 4.24 -20.53 3.22
C ALA A 65 4.01 -19.45 2.15
N GLY A 66 5.07 -18.99 1.46
CA GLY A 66 4.98 -17.98 0.41
C GLY A 66 5.49 -16.60 0.80
N ILE A 67 6.09 -16.43 1.97
CA ILE A 67 6.75 -15.18 2.37
C ILE A 67 7.97 -14.93 1.47
N ARG A 68 8.11 -13.66 0.98
CA ARG A 68 9.21 -13.25 0.11
C ARG A 68 9.89 -11.96 0.54
N TYR A 69 9.41 -11.29 1.58
CA TYR A 69 10.13 -10.18 2.22
C TYR A 69 10.45 -10.55 3.65
N PHE A 70 11.73 -10.39 4.02
CA PHE A 70 12.26 -10.71 5.34
C PHE A 70 12.91 -9.47 5.97
N ASP A 71 12.36 -9.02 7.10
CA ASP A 71 12.92 -7.97 7.95
C ASP A 71 13.89 -8.64 8.95
N LEU A 72 15.18 -8.58 8.64
CA LEU A 72 16.23 -9.21 9.43
C LEU A 72 16.93 -8.17 10.30
N ARG A 73 16.89 -8.39 11.60
CA ARG A 73 17.47 -7.52 12.60
C ARG A 73 18.67 -8.19 13.24
N LEU A 74 19.82 -7.60 13.04
CA LEU A 74 21.10 -8.19 13.37
C LEU A 74 21.82 -7.39 14.45
N ARG A 75 22.40 -8.09 15.39
CA ARG A 75 23.32 -7.53 16.37
C ARG A 75 24.73 -8.00 16.05
N LEU A 76 25.68 -7.07 16.06
CA LEU A 76 27.09 -7.41 16.01
C LEU A 76 27.51 -7.97 17.38
N ASN A 77 27.90 -9.23 17.41
CA ASN A 77 28.36 -9.92 18.60
C ASN A 77 29.71 -10.60 18.29
N GLU A 78 30.82 -9.96 18.70
CA GLU A 78 32.19 -10.37 18.36
C GLU A 78 32.33 -10.49 16.81
N ASN A 79 32.58 -11.71 16.32
CA ASN A 79 32.71 -12.02 14.88
C ASN A 79 31.43 -12.66 14.29
N LYS A 80 30.27 -12.45 14.93
CA LYS A 80 28.98 -13.00 14.51
C LYS A 80 27.96 -11.89 14.26
N LEU A 81 27.10 -12.13 13.29
CA LEU A 81 25.88 -11.37 13.08
C LEU A 81 24.70 -12.19 13.61
N GLN A 82 24.33 -11.90 14.84
CA GLN A 82 23.29 -12.62 15.57
C GLN A 82 21.92 -12.01 15.31
N LEU A 83 20.92 -12.83 14.98
CA LEU A 83 19.54 -12.35 14.87
C LEU A 83 19.03 -11.93 16.26
N GLN A 84 18.41 -10.74 16.31
CA GLN A 84 18.08 -10.08 17.58
C GLN A 84 16.68 -9.45 17.51
N HIS A 85 16.02 -9.33 18.66
CA HIS A 85 14.86 -8.47 18.85
C HIS A 85 15.01 -7.66 20.14
N GLY A 86 15.39 -6.40 20.01
CA GLY A 86 15.83 -5.61 21.17
C GLY A 86 16.93 -6.32 21.93
N PRO A 87 16.79 -6.58 23.25
CA PRO A 87 17.78 -7.31 24.04
C PRO A 87 17.76 -8.84 23.87
N ILE A 88 16.79 -9.40 23.11
CA ILE A 88 16.53 -10.83 23.05
C ILE A 88 17.17 -11.46 21.83
N GLU A 89 18.12 -12.36 22.07
CA GLU A 89 18.77 -13.16 21.04
C GLU A 89 17.83 -14.21 20.46
N GLN A 90 17.84 -14.39 19.14
CA GLN A 90 16.92 -15.28 18.41
C GLN A 90 17.51 -16.65 18.09
N LYS A 91 18.68 -17.01 18.68
CA LYS A 91 19.31 -18.33 18.59
C LYS A 91 19.62 -18.81 17.17
N ILE A 92 19.78 -17.90 16.24
CA ILE A 92 20.14 -18.16 14.85
C ILE A 92 21.07 -17.06 14.35
N GLU A 93 22.11 -17.42 13.60
CA GLU A 93 23.04 -16.49 12.98
C GLU A 93 22.63 -16.14 11.55
N PHE A 94 23.05 -14.99 11.07
CA PHE A 94 22.79 -14.54 9.70
C PHE A 94 23.34 -15.53 8.65
N SER A 95 24.47 -16.18 8.93
CA SER A 95 25.05 -17.21 8.06
C SER A 95 24.11 -18.40 7.79
N GLU A 96 23.26 -18.76 8.75
CA GLU A 96 22.25 -19.79 8.57
C GLU A 96 21.06 -19.27 7.72
N VAL A 97 20.63 -18.04 7.96
CA VAL A 97 19.52 -17.44 7.21
C VAL A 97 19.86 -17.30 5.73
N ILE A 98 21.05 -16.79 5.39
CA ILE A 98 21.48 -16.64 3.98
C ILE A 98 21.63 -18.00 3.29
N LYS A 99 22.03 -19.04 4.02
CA LYS A 99 22.08 -20.41 3.53
C LYS A 99 20.67 -20.92 3.19
N PHE A 100 19.67 -20.74 4.06
CA PHE A 100 18.28 -21.10 3.77
C PHE A 100 17.73 -20.38 2.52
N PHE A 101 18.03 -19.10 2.36
CA PHE A 101 17.63 -18.35 1.16
C PHE A 101 18.27 -18.92 -0.10
N SER A 102 19.59 -19.23 -0.04
CA SER A 102 20.31 -19.79 -1.16
C SER A 102 19.79 -21.18 -1.57
N GLU A 103 19.57 -22.06 -0.61
CA GLU A 103 19.02 -23.41 -0.83
C GLU A 103 17.60 -23.32 -1.42
N PHE A 104 16.74 -22.47 -0.84
CA PHE A 104 15.39 -22.26 -1.33
C PHE A 104 15.37 -21.76 -2.80
N LEU A 105 16.15 -20.75 -3.14
CA LEU A 105 16.20 -20.18 -4.49
C LEU A 105 16.81 -21.15 -5.52
N LYS A 106 17.70 -22.02 -5.11
CA LYS A 106 18.25 -23.10 -5.97
C LYS A 106 17.16 -24.09 -6.39
N GLU A 107 16.25 -24.42 -5.46
CA GLU A 107 15.14 -25.34 -5.72
C GLU A 107 13.93 -24.66 -6.38
N ASN A 108 13.73 -23.36 -6.12
CA ASN A 108 12.56 -22.59 -6.57
C ASN A 108 13.02 -21.37 -7.40
N GLN A 109 13.54 -21.63 -8.58
CA GLN A 109 14.16 -20.62 -9.44
C GLN A 109 13.18 -19.58 -10.01
N SER A 110 11.87 -19.83 -9.95
CA SER A 110 10.83 -18.84 -10.30
C SER A 110 10.73 -17.69 -9.31
N GLU A 111 11.24 -17.88 -8.12
CA GLU A 111 11.06 -16.95 -7.00
C GLU A 111 12.22 -15.95 -6.88
N PHE A 112 11.95 -14.85 -6.19
CA PHE A 112 12.98 -13.98 -5.62
C PHE A 112 12.67 -13.67 -4.16
N ILE A 113 13.65 -13.20 -3.43
CA ILE A 113 13.53 -12.83 -2.01
C ILE A 113 13.94 -11.38 -1.83
N ILE A 114 13.23 -10.61 -1.05
CA ILE A 114 13.65 -9.29 -0.57
C ILE A 114 14.21 -9.47 0.85
N MET A 115 15.48 -9.14 1.01
CA MET A 115 16.18 -9.21 2.27
C MET A 115 16.51 -7.79 2.76
N ALA A 116 15.78 -7.32 3.77
CA ALA A 116 16.04 -6.04 4.42
C ALA A 116 16.79 -6.26 5.71
N ILE A 117 17.95 -5.60 5.87
CA ILE A 117 18.83 -5.78 7.03
C ILE A 117 19.03 -4.46 7.75
N GLN A 118 18.79 -4.49 9.06
CA GLN A 118 19.11 -3.39 9.96
C GLN A 118 19.93 -3.87 11.14
N GLU A 119 20.81 -2.99 11.64
CA GLU A 119 21.51 -3.20 12.90
C GLU A 119 20.56 -2.94 14.06
N GLU A 120 20.48 -3.88 15.00
CA GLU A 120 19.60 -3.80 16.15
C GLU A 120 20.40 -3.99 17.43
N TYR A 121 20.13 -3.12 18.40
CA TYR A 121 20.75 -3.13 19.72
C TYR A 121 22.26 -2.80 19.71
N LYS A 122 22.84 -2.60 20.90
CA LYS A 122 24.24 -2.23 21.04
C LYS A 122 25.15 -3.42 20.72
N PRO A 123 26.23 -3.24 19.94
CA PRO A 123 27.17 -4.30 19.64
C PRO A 123 27.87 -4.80 20.93
N ILE A 124 28.28 -6.08 20.93
CA ILE A 124 29.12 -6.68 21.98
C ILE A 124 30.49 -6.88 21.37
N LYS A 125 31.54 -6.35 22.00
CA LYS A 125 32.94 -6.48 21.59
C LYS A 125 33.10 -6.50 20.06
N LYS A 126 33.57 -5.45 19.47
CA LYS A 126 33.72 -5.38 18.02
C LYS A 126 35.20 -5.19 17.65
N ASP A 127 35.73 -6.13 16.90
CA ASP A 127 37.03 -5.99 16.23
C ASP A 127 36.83 -5.44 14.81
N LYS A 128 35.62 -5.68 14.22
CA LYS A 128 35.22 -5.25 12.89
C LYS A 128 33.94 -4.41 12.94
N SER A 129 33.73 -3.57 11.95
CA SER A 129 32.46 -2.89 11.77
C SER A 129 31.38 -3.89 11.36
N PHE A 130 30.11 -3.51 11.54
CA PHE A 130 28.95 -4.30 11.07
C PHE A 130 29.05 -4.59 9.58
N GLU A 131 29.38 -3.59 8.78
CA GLU A 131 29.47 -3.70 7.32
C GLU A 131 30.60 -4.63 6.87
N GLU A 132 31.78 -4.53 7.48
CA GLU A 132 32.89 -5.43 7.16
C GLU A 132 32.50 -6.88 7.41
N LEU A 133 31.95 -7.18 8.58
CA LEU A 133 31.54 -8.54 8.91
C LEU A 133 30.37 -9.02 8.00
N PHE A 134 29.40 -8.15 7.71
CA PHE A 134 28.32 -8.48 6.79
C PHE A 134 28.88 -8.86 5.40
N ASN A 135 29.79 -8.06 4.86
CA ASN A 135 30.40 -8.32 3.55
C ASN A 135 31.19 -9.64 3.52
N GLU A 136 31.85 -10.00 4.63
CA GLU A 136 32.50 -11.31 4.77
C GLU A 136 31.50 -12.47 4.74
N LYS A 137 30.36 -12.34 5.45
CA LYS A 137 29.34 -13.40 5.50
C LYS A 137 28.64 -13.62 4.16
N ILE A 138 28.51 -12.59 3.32
CA ILE A 138 27.84 -12.72 2.02
C ILE A 138 28.78 -13.00 0.86
N VAL A 139 30.10 -13.09 1.07
CA VAL A 139 31.08 -13.20 -0.01
C VAL A 139 30.79 -14.36 -0.98
N ASN A 140 30.38 -15.52 -0.47
CA ASN A 140 30.05 -16.70 -1.24
C ASN A 140 28.66 -16.62 -1.92
N TYR A 141 27.87 -15.62 -1.63
CA TYR A 141 26.52 -15.42 -2.12
C TYR A 141 26.39 -14.20 -3.04
N LYS A 142 27.50 -13.53 -3.37
CA LYS A 142 27.50 -12.29 -4.19
C LYS A 142 26.77 -12.47 -5.53
N GLY A 143 26.85 -13.64 -6.16
CA GLY A 143 26.15 -13.94 -7.39
C GLY A 143 24.61 -14.01 -7.28
N LEU A 144 24.09 -14.21 -6.05
CA LEU A 144 22.67 -14.23 -5.76
C LEU A 144 22.14 -12.86 -5.37
N ILE A 145 22.99 -11.94 -4.90
CA ILE A 145 22.58 -10.67 -4.29
C ILE A 145 22.54 -9.56 -5.33
N VAL A 146 21.38 -8.91 -5.46
CA VAL A 146 21.17 -7.69 -6.20
C VAL A 146 20.94 -6.56 -5.21
N ASN A 147 21.78 -5.53 -5.26
CA ASN A 147 21.62 -4.38 -4.39
C ASN A 147 20.47 -3.50 -4.84
N PHE A 148 19.65 -3.07 -3.89
CA PHE A 148 18.58 -2.13 -4.16
C PHE A 148 19.16 -0.75 -4.56
N PRO A 149 18.74 -0.14 -5.68
CA PRO A 149 19.20 1.17 -6.10
C PRO A 149 18.63 2.27 -5.17
N PHE A 150 19.49 3.06 -4.53
CA PHE A 150 19.05 4.03 -3.52
C PHE A 150 18.64 5.41 -4.06
N ASN A 151 19.04 5.72 -5.29
CA ASN A 151 18.86 7.05 -5.86
C ASN A 151 17.93 7.08 -7.09
N ASP A 152 17.47 5.91 -7.56
CA ASP A 152 16.72 5.78 -8.80
C ASP A 152 15.30 5.26 -8.56
N GLU A 153 14.48 5.36 -9.60
CA GLU A 153 13.19 4.69 -9.69
C GLU A 153 13.36 3.16 -9.69
N ILE A 154 12.36 2.46 -9.18
CA ILE A 154 12.36 1.00 -9.17
C ILE A 154 11.96 0.49 -10.54
N ASN A 155 12.93 0.08 -11.32
CA ASN A 155 12.72 -0.42 -12.68
C ASN A 155 12.87 -1.95 -12.82
N PHE A 156 13.11 -2.68 -11.72
CA PHE A 156 13.23 -4.13 -11.79
C PHE A 156 11.94 -4.80 -12.22
N THR A 157 12.09 -5.77 -13.11
CA THR A 157 11.06 -6.75 -13.44
C THR A 157 11.25 -8.04 -12.65
N LEU A 158 10.21 -8.85 -12.57
CA LEU A 158 10.27 -10.15 -11.92
C LEU A 158 11.34 -11.06 -12.56
N GLY A 159 11.43 -11.08 -13.89
CA GLY A 159 12.40 -11.90 -14.63
C GLY A 159 13.86 -11.57 -14.29
N GLU A 160 14.19 -10.29 -14.07
CA GLU A 160 15.54 -9.86 -13.67
C GLU A 160 15.92 -10.32 -12.26
N LEU A 161 14.92 -10.55 -11.39
CA LEU A 161 15.13 -10.94 -10.00
C LEU A 161 14.91 -12.43 -9.71
N ARG A 162 14.39 -13.21 -10.65
CA ARG A 162 14.22 -14.66 -10.43
C ARG A 162 15.54 -15.32 -10.04
N GLY A 163 15.48 -16.17 -9.03
CA GLY A 163 16.64 -16.84 -8.43
C GLY A 163 17.58 -15.89 -7.66
N LYS A 164 17.16 -14.65 -7.35
CA LYS A 164 18.00 -13.64 -6.72
C LYS A 164 17.43 -13.17 -5.38
N ILE A 165 18.30 -12.53 -4.60
CA ILE A 165 17.98 -11.83 -3.37
C ILE A 165 18.13 -10.34 -3.62
N LEU A 166 17.04 -9.59 -3.60
CA LEU A 166 17.05 -8.12 -3.62
C LEU A 166 17.39 -7.62 -2.22
N PHE A 167 18.56 -7.04 -2.07
CA PHE A 167 19.08 -6.60 -0.77
C PHE A 167 18.76 -5.12 -0.51
N ILE A 168 18.09 -4.87 0.62
CA ILE A 168 17.79 -3.53 1.12
C ILE A 168 18.64 -3.27 2.37
N LYS A 169 19.67 -2.44 2.21
CA LYS A 169 20.60 -2.06 3.30
C LYS A 169 19.94 -0.99 4.19
N LEU A 170 19.69 -1.29 5.47
CA LEU A 170 19.05 -0.37 6.42
C LEU A 170 19.96 0.05 7.59
N PHE A 171 21.17 -0.48 7.69
CA PHE A 171 22.07 -0.22 8.80
C PHE A 171 22.91 1.06 8.68
N GLU A 172 22.80 1.80 7.57
CA GLU A 172 23.45 3.12 7.39
C GLU A 172 22.43 4.25 7.18
N GLY A 173 21.23 4.11 7.64
CA GLY A 173 20.24 5.16 7.53
C GLY A 173 18.79 4.67 7.56
N LYS A 174 17.88 5.61 7.71
CA LYS A 174 16.46 5.31 7.80
C LYS A 174 15.89 5.03 6.41
N ILE A 175 15.17 3.93 6.27
CA ILE A 175 14.46 3.53 5.03
C ILE A 175 13.56 4.64 4.46
N HIS A 176 12.95 5.47 5.31
CA HIS A 176 12.03 6.54 4.91
C HIS A 176 12.66 7.65 4.05
N ARG A 177 13.99 7.75 3.99
CA ARG A 177 14.70 8.79 3.22
C ARG A 177 15.18 8.30 1.85
N ARG A 178 14.83 7.06 1.46
CA ARG A 178 15.31 6.47 0.21
C ARG A 178 14.31 6.74 -0.91
N ARG A 179 14.80 7.26 -2.03
CA ARG A 179 13.98 7.39 -3.25
C ARG A 179 13.51 6.00 -3.69
N GLY A 180 12.33 5.92 -4.29
CA GLY A 180 11.75 4.66 -4.74
C GLY A 180 11.14 3.77 -3.64
N ILE A 181 11.21 4.15 -2.36
CA ILE A 181 10.55 3.44 -1.27
C ILE A 181 9.62 4.36 -0.50
N GLN A 182 8.39 3.93 -0.31
CA GLN A 182 7.40 4.55 0.58
C GLN A 182 7.15 3.58 1.73
N VAL A 183 7.20 4.07 2.97
CA VAL A 183 7.04 3.20 4.15
C VAL A 183 6.00 3.76 5.10
N GLN A 184 5.10 2.91 5.56
CA GLN A 184 4.31 3.10 6.78
C GLN A 184 4.91 2.18 7.86
N ASN A 185 5.52 2.77 8.87
CA ASN A 185 6.06 2.06 10.03
C ASN A 185 5.75 2.83 11.32
N GLU A 186 4.47 3.07 11.56
CA GLU A 186 4.03 3.63 12.84
C GLU A 186 3.98 2.50 13.86
N TRP A 187 4.97 2.42 14.71
CA TRP A 187 5.23 1.26 15.53
C TRP A 187 4.70 1.38 16.98
N VAL A 188 4.37 2.57 17.46
CA VAL A 188 3.89 2.76 18.84
C VAL A 188 2.39 2.50 18.95
N CYS A 189 2.01 1.53 19.77
CA CYS A 189 0.61 1.16 20.06
C CYS A 189 0.45 0.85 21.56
N ASN A 190 0.52 1.89 22.40
CA ASN A 190 0.56 1.74 23.86
C ASN A 190 -0.77 1.32 24.49
N TYR A 191 -1.90 1.70 23.87
CA TYR A 191 -3.25 1.44 24.39
C TYR A 191 -4.14 0.84 23.30
N LYS A 192 -5.24 0.20 23.72
CA LYS A 192 -6.25 -0.33 22.77
C LYS A 192 -6.81 0.75 21.83
N SER A 193 -6.89 1.99 22.26
CA SER A 193 -7.28 3.13 21.42
C SER A 193 -6.31 3.37 20.27
N ASN A 194 -5.01 3.16 20.49
CA ASN A 194 -4.00 3.30 19.44
C ASN A 194 -4.11 2.23 18.34
N ILE A 195 -4.75 1.08 18.62
CA ILE A 195 -5.05 0.08 17.58
C ILE A 195 -5.96 0.70 16.51
N VAL A 196 -6.90 1.56 16.89
CA VAL A 196 -7.77 2.26 15.92
C VAL A 196 -6.94 3.19 15.04
N ASP A 197 -6.00 3.93 15.61
CA ASP A 197 -5.10 4.81 14.88
C ASP A 197 -4.17 4.02 13.95
N LYS A 198 -3.59 2.93 14.44
CA LYS A 198 -2.77 2.04 13.62
C LYS A 198 -3.57 1.48 12.44
N LYS A 199 -4.81 1.02 12.67
CA LYS A 199 -5.72 0.56 11.60
C LYS A 199 -5.93 1.65 10.54
N ARG A 200 -6.20 2.89 10.97
CA ARG A 200 -6.39 4.03 10.07
C ARG A 200 -5.15 4.28 9.21
N LYS A 201 -3.95 4.29 9.80
CA LYS A 201 -2.67 4.48 9.10
C LYS A 201 -2.38 3.36 8.11
N VAL A 202 -2.61 2.11 8.51
CA VAL A 202 -2.46 0.92 7.64
C VAL A 202 -3.40 1.01 6.44
N LYS A 203 -4.68 1.31 6.66
CA LYS A 203 -5.69 1.45 5.59
C LYS A 203 -5.35 2.59 4.62
N ARG A 204 -4.98 3.75 5.17
CA ARG A 204 -4.53 4.88 4.36
C ARG A 204 -3.36 4.51 3.46
N PHE A 205 -2.42 3.73 3.98
CA PHE A 205 -1.26 3.33 3.20
C PHE A 205 -1.60 2.30 2.12
N PHE A 206 -2.57 1.40 2.34
CA PHE A 206 -3.11 0.53 1.30
C PHE A 206 -3.72 1.35 0.16
N ASN A 207 -4.58 2.32 0.49
CA ASN A 207 -5.13 3.21 -0.52
C ASN A 207 -4.03 3.95 -1.29
N LYS A 208 -3.00 4.43 -0.59
CA LYS A 208 -1.85 5.05 -1.23
C LYS A 208 -1.13 4.08 -2.18
N ALA A 209 -0.90 2.84 -1.78
CA ALA A 209 -0.28 1.83 -2.63
C ALA A 209 -1.13 1.52 -3.86
N ILE A 210 -2.45 1.40 -3.71
CA ILE A 210 -3.40 1.15 -4.79
C ILE A 210 -3.39 2.29 -5.80
N HIS A 211 -3.41 3.54 -5.36
CA HIS A 211 -3.61 4.70 -6.23
C HIS A 211 -2.32 5.33 -6.80
N PHE A 212 -1.13 5.08 -6.22
CA PHE A 212 0.13 5.67 -6.69
C PHE A 212 0.92 4.77 -7.65
N ILE A 213 0.26 4.19 -8.64
CA ILE A 213 0.89 3.25 -9.59
C ILE A 213 1.94 3.93 -10.46
N ASN A 214 1.73 5.15 -10.90
CA ASN A 214 2.61 5.89 -11.79
C ASN A 214 3.97 6.30 -11.18
N LYS A 215 4.10 6.20 -9.85
CA LYS A 215 5.38 6.42 -9.18
C LYS A 215 6.05 5.10 -8.89
N LYS A 216 6.82 4.54 -9.76
CA LYS A 216 7.61 3.30 -9.66
C LYS A 216 8.26 3.08 -8.28
N ASN A 217 7.46 3.10 -7.21
CA ASN A 217 7.89 2.99 -5.82
C ASN A 217 7.49 1.64 -5.24
N LEU A 218 8.34 1.07 -4.40
CA LEU A 218 7.93 0.02 -3.47
C LEU A 218 7.18 0.64 -2.29
N PHE A 219 6.00 0.13 -2.02
CA PHE A 219 5.20 0.49 -0.85
C PHE A 219 5.37 -0.58 0.21
N ILE A 220 5.91 -0.22 1.38
CA ILE A 220 6.16 -1.15 2.49
C ILE A 220 5.25 -0.76 3.66
N ASN A 221 4.32 -1.64 4.00
CA ASN A 221 3.31 -1.41 5.04
C ASN A 221 3.54 -2.36 6.22
N TYR A 222 4.03 -1.84 7.34
CA TYR A 222 4.17 -2.59 8.57
C TYR A 222 2.82 -2.67 9.29
N LEU A 223 2.25 -3.86 9.37
CA LEU A 223 1.05 -4.13 10.16
C LEU A 223 1.40 -4.29 11.64
N SER A 224 2.65 -4.60 11.92
CA SER A 224 3.20 -4.73 13.27
C SER A 224 3.23 -3.40 14.02
N ALA A 225 3.20 -3.50 15.33
CA ALA A 225 3.49 -2.43 16.26
C ALA A 225 3.90 -3.01 17.62
N SER A 226 4.43 -2.19 18.51
CA SER A 226 4.77 -2.55 19.88
C SER A 226 4.21 -1.56 20.88
N SER A 227 4.21 -1.95 22.15
CA SER A 227 3.78 -1.11 23.27
C SER A 227 4.98 -0.81 24.16
N ASP A 228 5.31 0.48 24.31
CA ASP A 228 6.37 0.94 25.22
C ASP A 228 6.10 0.56 26.69
N TYR A 229 4.82 0.43 27.03
CA TYR A 229 4.37 0.05 28.39
C TYR A 229 4.07 -1.44 28.55
N LEU A 230 4.42 -2.26 27.54
CA LEU A 230 4.17 -3.72 27.54
C LEU A 230 2.69 -4.11 27.79
N LEU A 231 1.75 -3.23 27.49
CA LEU A 231 0.31 -3.46 27.69
C LEU A 231 -0.33 -4.24 26.54
N LEU A 232 0.31 -4.27 25.37
CA LEU A 232 -0.16 -4.99 24.21
C LEU A 232 0.99 -5.79 23.62
N SER A 233 0.78 -7.06 23.37
CA SER A 233 1.74 -7.93 22.73
C SER A 233 1.68 -7.80 21.19
N PRO A 234 2.77 -8.14 20.46
CA PRO A 234 2.75 -8.24 19.01
C PRO A 234 1.60 -9.13 18.50
N GLY A 235 1.32 -10.25 19.18
CA GLY A 235 0.24 -11.14 18.81
C GLY A 235 -1.16 -10.52 18.95
N GLU A 236 -1.42 -9.75 20.02
CA GLU A 236 -2.71 -9.05 20.18
C GLU A 236 -2.89 -7.98 19.11
N ILE A 237 -1.83 -7.25 18.79
CA ILE A 237 -1.86 -6.25 17.72
C ILE A 237 -2.11 -6.92 16.38
N ALA A 238 -1.39 -8.00 16.05
CA ALA A 238 -1.54 -8.76 14.82
C ALA A 238 -2.97 -9.30 14.62
N LYS A 239 -3.59 -9.89 15.66
CA LYS A 239 -5.00 -10.32 15.61
C LYS A 239 -5.97 -9.20 15.22
N ASN A 240 -5.66 -7.98 15.60
CA ASN A 240 -6.51 -6.84 15.32
C ASN A 240 -6.24 -6.17 13.98
N ILE A 241 -4.97 -6.12 13.54
CA ILE A 241 -4.56 -5.37 12.35
C ILE A 241 -4.56 -6.24 11.10
N ASN A 242 -4.06 -7.48 11.15
CA ASN A 242 -3.91 -8.35 9.98
C ASN A 242 -5.21 -8.54 9.21
N LYS A 243 -6.35 -8.65 9.90
CA LYS A 243 -7.68 -8.80 9.27
C LYS A 243 -8.11 -7.61 8.41
N GLU A 244 -7.49 -6.44 8.61
CA GLU A 244 -7.84 -5.26 7.82
C GLU A 244 -7.43 -5.39 6.35
N VAL A 245 -6.44 -6.27 6.05
CA VAL A 245 -5.96 -6.55 4.70
C VAL A 245 -7.07 -7.03 3.77
N PHE A 246 -7.96 -7.90 4.24
CA PHE A 246 -9.04 -8.48 3.43
C PHE A 246 -10.09 -7.47 2.92
N LYS A 247 -10.00 -6.22 3.38
CA LYS A 247 -10.88 -5.13 2.94
C LYS A 247 -10.37 -4.43 1.68
N PHE A 248 -9.16 -4.77 1.22
CA PHE A 248 -8.49 -4.10 0.11
C PHE A 248 -8.13 -5.11 -0.98
N LYS A 249 -8.26 -4.73 -2.23
CA LYS A 249 -7.91 -5.53 -3.41
C LYS A 249 -6.95 -4.76 -4.31
N GLY A 250 -6.15 -5.51 -5.07
CA GLY A 250 -5.22 -4.95 -6.05
C GLY A 250 -3.80 -4.81 -5.51
N ARG A 251 -3.06 -3.83 -6.00
CA ARG A 251 -1.68 -3.57 -5.61
C ARG A 251 -1.61 -3.06 -4.17
N LEU A 252 -1.29 -3.94 -3.23
CA LEU A 252 -1.16 -3.56 -1.82
C LEU A 252 0.30 -3.24 -1.42
N GLY A 253 1.27 -3.56 -2.28
CA GLY A 253 2.70 -3.44 -2.01
C GLY A 253 3.24 -4.57 -1.12
N ILE A 254 4.28 -4.30 -0.38
CA ILE A 254 4.92 -5.26 0.55
C ILE A 254 4.25 -5.14 1.91
N ILE A 255 3.73 -6.24 2.43
CA ILE A 255 2.95 -6.27 3.66
C ILE A 255 3.69 -7.05 4.73
N LEU A 256 4.14 -6.36 5.77
CA LEU A 256 4.91 -6.94 6.86
C LEU A 256 4.03 -7.24 8.07
N CYS A 257 3.88 -8.54 8.35
CA CYS A 257 2.99 -9.05 9.40
C CYS A 257 3.76 -9.65 10.57
N ASP A 258 3.18 -9.57 11.76
CA ASP A 258 3.44 -10.49 12.85
C ASP A 258 2.46 -11.66 12.77
N PHE A 259 2.92 -12.87 13.01
CA PHE A 259 2.11 -14.09 13.04
C PHE A 259 1.11 -14.21 11.88
N PRO A 260 1.52 -14.10 10.59
CA PRO A 260 0.58 -14.18 9.49
C PRO A 260 -0.09 -15.55 9.43
N GLY A 261 -1.41 -15.58 9.20
CA GLY A 261 -2.15 -16.80 8.91
C GLY A 261 -2.04 -17.19 7.43
N GLU A 262 -2.18 -18.48 7.10
CA GLU A 262 -2.05 -18.99 5.73
C GLU A 262 -3.02 -18.34 4.74
N ASN A 263 -4.26 -18.10 5.17
CA ASN A 263 -5.26 -17.46 4.31
C ASN A 263 -4.91 -15.99 4.01
N LEU A 264 -4.27 -15.30 4.96
CA LEU A 264 -3.76 -13.95 4.71
C LEU A 264 -2.67 -13.95 3.65
N ILE A 265 -1.72 -14.90 3.75
CA ILE A 265 -0.65 -15.05 2.76
C ILE A 265 -1.22 -15.39 1.40
N SER A 266 -2.16 -16.35 1.34
CA SER A 266 -2.87 -16.72 0.11
C SER A 266 -3.57 -15.53 -0.52
N TYR A 267 -4.31 -14.76 0.29
CA TYR A 267 -4.99 -13.56 -0.17
C TYR A 267 -4.03 -12.53 -0.78
N LEU A 268 -2.89 -12.30 -0.13
CA LEU A 268 -1.86 -11.38 -0.65
C LEU A 268 -1.26 -11.87 -1.97
N ILE A 269 -0.98 -13.17 -2.08
CA ILE A 269 -0.47 -13.78 -3.32
C ILE A 269 -1.49 -13.64 -4.46
N GLU A 270 -2.76 -13.89 -4.19
CA GLU A 270 -3.86 -13.81 -5.16
C GLU A 270 -4.04 -12.40 -5.75
N GLN A 271 -3.64 -11.34 -5.03
CA GLN A 271 -3.69 -9.99 -5.57
C GLN A 271 -2.81 -9.81 -6.82
N ASN A 272 -1.84 -10.70 -7.04
CA ASN A 272 -0.95 -10.64 -8.21
C ASN A 272 -1.55 -11.28 -9.48
N LEU A 273 -2.58 -12.11 -9.37
CA LEU A 273 -3.16 -12.84 -10.52
C LEU A 273 -3.83 -11.94 -11.56
N ASN A 274 -4.07 -10.70 -11.25
CA ASN A 274 -4.72 -9.73 -12.13
C ASN A 274 -3.92 -8.42 -12.27
N ILE A 275 -2.60 -8.46 -12.06
CA ILE A 275 -1.75 -7.26 -12.15
C ILE A 275 -1.96 -6.54 -13.49
N GLU A 276 -2.00 -7.27 -14.62
CA GLU A 276 -2.21 -6.69 -15.94
C GLU A 276 -3.55 -5.96 -16.07
N LYS A 277 -4.61 -6.51 -15.48
CA LYS A 277 -5.92 -5.85 -15.47
C LYS A 277 -5.95 -4.59 -14.61
N PHE A 278 -5.14 -4.54 -13.55
CA PHE A 278 -5.00 -3.34 -12.73
C PHE A 278 -4.17 -2.27 -13.45
N VAL A 279 -3.11 -2.64 -14.16
CA VAL A 279 -2.29 -1.72 -14.97
C VAL A 279 -3.14 -1.04 -16.06
N ILE A 280 -4.06 -1.77 -16.68
CA ILE A 280 -4.95 -1.24 -17.73
C ILE A 280 -6.10 -0.41 -17.14
N LYS A 281 -6.63 -0.78 -15.97
CA LYS A 281 -7.70 -0.03 -15.29
C LYS A 281 -7.22 1.16 -14.45
N ASP A 282 -5.97 1.18 -14.06
CA ASP A 282 -5.42 2.05 -13.01
C ASP A 282 -4.55 3.21 -13.51
N ASN A 283 -4.69 3.62 -14.75
CA ASN A 283 -4.43 5.02 -15.12
C ASN A 283 -5.55 5.93 -14.55
N LEU A 284 -5.87 5.75 -13.26
CA LEU A 284 -7.11 6.23 -12.66
C LEU A 284 -6.95 7.47 -11.81
N PHE A 285 -5.82 8.15 -11.89
CA PHE A 285 -5.81 9.57 -11.54
C PHE A 285 -6.46 10.36 -12.67
N ILE A 286 -7.37 11.22 -12.30
CA ILE A 286 -7.91 12.19 -13.23
C ILE A 286 -6.80 13.17 -13.54
N THR A 287 -6.41 13.21 -14.79
CA THR A 287 -5.39 14.11 -15.32
C THR A 287 -6.05 15.24 -16.09
N ASN A 288 -5.26 16.22 -16.46
CA ASN A 288 -5.68 17.22 -17.45
C ASN A 288 -6.13 16.50 -18.73
N ASN A 289 -7.21 16.97 -19.35
CA ASN A 289 -7.85 16.40 -20.54
C ASN A 289 -8.52 15.01 -20.36
N SER A 290 -8.73 14.53 -19.12
CA SER A 290 -9.54 13.33 -18.90
C SER A 290 -11.00 13.55 -19.34
N CYS A 291 -11.57 12.55 -20.03
CA CYS A 291 -13.02 12.50 -20.27
C CYS A 291 -13.68 11.92 -19.01
N VAL A 292 -14.63 12.67 -18.43
CA VAL A 292 -15.23 12.31 -17.13
C VAL A 292 -16.74 12.39 -17.14
N THR A 293 -17.38 11.52 -16.35
CA THR A 293 -18.78 11.68 -15.93
C THR A 293 -18.84 12.04 -14.45
N ILE A 294 -19.83 12.83 -14.07
CA ILE A 294 -20.00 13.30 -12.69
C ILE A 294 -21.39 12.92 -12.21
N LYS A 295 -21.46 12.07 -11.18
CA LYS A 295 -22.68 11.52 -10.63
C LYS A 295 -22.94 12.05 -9.22
N ASN A 296 -24.13 12.58 -8.96
CA ASN A 296 -24.48 13.01 -7.62
C ASN A 296 -24.59 11.81 -6.66
N PHE A 297 -23.90 11.88 -5.54
CA PHE A 297 -23.79 10.80 -4.57
C PHE A 297 -25.15 10.40 -3.97
N ASN A 298 -25.98 11.40 -3.62
CA ASN A 298 -27.24 11.19 -2.93
C ASN A 298 -28.35 10.72 -3.91
N THR A 299 -28.47 11.35 -5.06
CA THR A 299 -29.58 11.09 -6.00
C THR A 299 -29.25 10.03 -7.05
N GLY A 300 -27.99 9.71 -7.24
CA GLY A 300 -27.50 8.78 -8.27
C GLY A 300 -27.65 9.29 -9.70
N LYS A 301 -27.94 10.58 -9.90
CA LYS A 301 -28.12 11.21 -11.22
C LYS A 301 -26.81 11.85 -11.68
N PHE A 302 -26.64 11.89 -13.00
CA PHE A 302 -25.46 12.48 -13.63
C PHE A 302 -25.65 13.97 -13.89
N LEU A 303 -24.56 14.73 -13.70
CA LEU A 303 -24.46 16.10 -14.17
C LEU A 303 -24.49 16.11 -15.71
N SER A 304 -25.24 16.99 -16.30
CA SER A 304 -25.45 17.10 -17.75
C SER A 304 -25.67 18.56 -18.15
N ILE A 305 -25.66 18.83 -19.46
CA ILE A 305 -25.86 20.16 -20.03
C ILE A 305 -27.11 20.13 -20.94
N ASP A 306 -28.00 21.08 -20.78
CA ASP A 306 -29.16 21.25 -21.67
C ASP A 306 -28.80 22.04 -22.94
N ASN A 307 -29.78 22.13 -23.87
CA ASN A 307 -29.62 22.86 -25.14
C ASN A 307 -29.41 24.38 -24.95
N ASN A 308 -29.67 24.91 -23.75
CA ASN A 308 -29.45 26.30 -23.38
C ASN A 308 -28.14 26.50 -22.59
N ASN A 309 -27.26 25.49 -22.61
CA ASN A 309 -26.00 25.49 -21.88
C ASN A 309 -26.12 25.62 -20.35
N LYS A 310 -27.20 25.09 -19.77
CA LYS A 310 -27.41 25.06 -18.32
C LYS A 310 -27.15 23.67 -17.76
N LEU A 311 -26.52 23.62 -16.60
CA LEU A 311 -26.31 22.38 -15.87
C LEU A 311 -27.62 21.86 -15.28
N PHE A 312 -27.83 20.56 -15.39
CA PHE A 312 -28.95 19.84 -14.80
C PHE A 312 -28.55 18.40 -14.43
N CYS A 313 -29.41 17.69 -13.69
CA CYS A 313 -29.18 16.29 -13.34
C CYS A 313 -30.18 15.36 -14.01
N CYS A 314 -29.70 14.32 -14.68
CA CYS A 314 -30.55 13.31 -15.35
C CYS A 314 -30.03 11.87 -15.13
N LYS A 315 -30.75 10.90 -15.69
CA LYS A 315 -30.37 9.48 -15.62
C LYS A 315 -29.22 9.14 -16.56
N ASN A 316 -29.08 9.84 -17.66
CA ASN A 316 -28.08 9.57 -18.68
C ASN A 316 -26.80 10.34 -18.37
N PRO A 317 -25.63 9.69 -18.43
CA PRO A 317 -24.37 10.39 -18.26
C PRO A 317 -24.10 11.38 -19.38
N TYR A 318 -23.40 12.46 -19.06
CA TYR A 318 -22.83 13.40 -20.01
C TYR A 318 -21.33 13.40 -19.82
N ASN A 319 -20.59 13.27 -20.91
CA ASN A 319 -19.14 13.23 -20.90
C ASN A 319 -18.59 14.65 -20.97
N PHE A 320 -17.90 15.06 -19.94
CA PHE A 320 -17.15 16.30 -19.89
C PHE A 320 -15.68 16.03 -20.17
N LEU A 321 -15.05 16.87 -20.97
CA LEU A 321 -13.59 16.97 -20.96
C LEU A 321 -13.18 17.85 -19.78
N LEU A 322 -12.30 17.36 -18.93
CA LEU A 322 -11.82 18.08 -17.77
C LEU A 322 -10.46 18.70 -18.09
N ALA A 323 -10.31 20.00 -17.90
CA ALA A 323 -9.06 20.70 -18.02
C ALA A 323 -8.69 21.41 -16.71
N LYS A 324 -7.42 21.37 -16.33
CA LYS A 324 -6.88 22.24 -15.26
C LYS A 324 -6.68 23.63 -15.84
N LYS A 325 -7.05 24.65 -15.07
CA LYS A 325 -6.87 26.03 -15.48
C LYS A 325 -5.39 26.44 -15.55
N ILE A 326 -4.57 25.89 -14.64
CA ILE A 326 -3.14 26.04 -14.60
C ILE A 326 -2.51 24.66 -14.51
N TYR A 327 -1.68 24.29 -15.48
CA TYR A 327 -0.99 22.97 -15.51
C TYR A 327 0.44 23.13 -16.03
N GLN A 328 1.30 22.19 -15.63
CA GLN A 328 2.72 22.14 -16.04
C GLN A 328 2.99 21.11 -17.15
N SER A 329 2.12 20.09 -17.25
CA SER A 329 2.18 19.07 -18.29
C SER A 329 0.79 18.47 -18.56
N GLU A 330 0.59 17.85 -19.74
CA GLU A 330 -0.67 17.22 -20.12
C GLU A 330 -1.05 16.05 -19.20
N ASP A 331 -0.05 15.34 -18.66
CA ASP A 331 -0.25 14.21 -17.73
C ASP A 331 -0.35 14.63 -16.27
N GLU A 332 -0.45 15.92 -15.98
CA GLU A 332 -0.52 16.39 -14.61
C GLU A 332 -1.81 15.95 -13.93
N MET A 333 -1.66 15.24 -12.81
CA MET A 333 -2.77 14.72 -12.02
C MET A 333 -3.55 15.83 -11.35
N LEU A 334 -4.88 15.64 -11.29
CA LEU A 334 -5.78 16.53 -10.58
C LEU A 334 -5.61 16.38 -9.07
N VAL A 335 -5.54 17.50 -8.37
CA VAL A 335 -5.47 17.51 -6.90
C VAL A 335 -6.61 18.33 -6.31
N THR A 336 -6.93 18.07 -5.04
CA THR A 336 -7.93 18.87 -4.33
C THR A 336 -7.53 20.35 -4.29
N ASN A 337 -8.48 21.24 -4.45
CA ASN A 337 -8.35 22.70 -4.64
C ASN A 337 -7.83 23.15 -6.02
N ASP A 338 -7.66 22.25 -6.99
CA ASP A 338 -7.40 22.69 -8.35
C ASP A 338 -8.58 23.47 -8.92
N GLU A 339 -8.28 24.55 -9.65
CA GLU A 339 -9.23 25.20 -10.51
C GLU A 339 -9.35 24.40 -11.81
N ILE A 340 -10.56 23.94 -12.11
CA ILE A 340 -10.87 23.10 -13.26
C ILE A 340 -11.88 23.76 -14.19
N ILE A 341 -11.84 23.34 -15.43
CA ILE A 341 -12.83 23.65 -16.44
C ILE A 341 -13.49 22.33 -16.86
N LEU A 342 -14.80 22.23 -16.72
CA LEU A 342 -15.56 21.14 -17.33
C LEU A 342 -16.00 21.62 -18.72
N ILE A 343 -15.40 21.06 -19.75
CA ILE A 343 -15.62 21.40 -21.14
C ILE A 343 -16.73 20.50 -21.69
N GLY A 344 -17.81 21.11 -22.14
CA GLY A 344 -18.94 20.45 -22.80
C GLY A 344 -19.34 21.26 -24.04
N ASN A 345 -20.65 21.52 -24.21
CA ASN A 345 -21.12 22.47 -25.21
C ASN A 345 -20.72 23.92 -24.85
N CYS A 346 -20.44 24.17 -23.56
CA CYS A 346 -19.84 25.38 -23.04
C CYS A 346 -18.97 25.03 -21.84
N ASP A 347 -18.10 25.97 -21.43
CA ASP A 347 -17.15 25.75 -20.36
C ASP A 347 -17.72 26.17 -19.00
N PHE A 348 -17.52 25.31 -18.00
CA PHE A 348 -17.89 25.58 -16.62
C PHE A 348 -16.63 25.57 -15.74
N ASN A 349 -16.40 26.67 -15.03
CA ASN A 349 -15.23 26.84 -14.18
C ASN A 349 -15.56 26.51 -12.71
N PHE A 350 -14.85 25.59 -12.12
CA PHE A 350 -15.00 25.17 -10.72
C PHE A 350 -13.66 25.00 -10.02
N ILE A 351 -13.71 24.96 -8.70
CA ILE A 351 -12.66 24.41 -7.86
C ILE A 351 -13.15 23.01 -7.45
N ILE A 352 -12.33 22.00 -7.66
CA ILE A 352 -12.64 20.63 -7.26
C ILE A 352 -12.08 20.38 -5.86
N ILE A 353 -12.91 19.88 -4.95
CA ILE A 353 -12.51 19.52 -3.59
C ILE A 353 -12.86 18.06 -3.37
N LYS A 354 -11.87 17.25 -3.02
CA LYS A 354 -12.08 15.88 -2.60
C LYS A 354 -12.74 15.87 -1.21
N ASP A 355 -13.90 15.22 -1.08
CA ASP A 355 -14.56 15.09 0.21
C ASP A 355 -13.95 13.97 1.04
N ASN A 356 -13.09 14.35 1.98
CA ASN A 356 -12.39 13.43 2.85
C ASN A 356 -13.26 12.87 3.98
N THR A 357 -14.47 13.38 4.22
CA THR A 357 -15.34 12.93 5.30
C THR A 357 -15.82 11.48 5.11
N PHE A 358 -16.00 11.04 3.88
CA PHE A 358 -16.42 9.67 3.56
C PHE A 358 -15.31 8.63 3.68
N TYR A 359 -14.05 9.05 3.64
CA TYR A 359 -12.90 8.12 3.64
C TYR A 359 -12.27 7.93 5.01
N ASN A 360 -12.73 8.66 6.03
CA ASN A 360 -12.12 8.66 7.38
C ASN A 360 -10.59 8.86 7.31
N MET A 361 -10.13 9.68 6.36
CA MET A 361 -8.73 9.89 6.05
C MET A 361 -8.28 11.27 6.53
N ASP A 362 -7.19 11.30 7.28
CA ASP A 362 -6.43 12.53 7.50
C ASP A 362 -5.92 13.08 6.15
N ALA A 363 -5.99 14.36 6.00
CA ALA A 363 -5.89 15.22 4.84
C ALA A 363 -4.62 15.11 3.96
N PHE A 364 -4.17 13.94 3.50
CA PHE A 364 -2.94 13.86 2.71
C PHE A 364 -2.94 12.96 1.46
N ASN A 365 -4.09 12.71 0.84
CA ASN A 365 -4.09 12.33 -0.57
C ASN A 365 -4.80 13.43 -1.37
N PRO A 366 -4.07 14.45 -1.83
CA PRO A 366 -4.67 15.56 -2.56
C PRO A 366 -5.12 15.15 -3.97
N PHE A 367 -4.64 14.01 -4.48
CA PHE A 367 -4.97 13.56 -5.85
C PHE A 367 -6.39 13.04 -5.94
N ILE A 368 -7.06 13.41 -7.03
CA ILE A 368 -8.41 12.96 -7.35
C ILE A 368 -8.32 11.79 -8.31
N SER A 369 -9.00 10.72 -7.97
CA SER A 369 -9.03 9.47 -8.71
C SER A 369 -10.46 9.10 -9.10
N ASN A 370 -10.57 8.13 -10.00
CA ASN A 370 -11.84 7.58 -10.44
C ASN A 370 -12.68 7.09 -9.24
N SER A 371 -13.97 7.39 -9.27
CA SER A 371 -14.91 7.11 -8.20
C SER A 371 -14.69 7.87 -6.88
N ASP A 372 -13.80 8.85 -6.83
CA ASP A 372 -13.70 9.73 -5.66
C ASP A 372 -14.95 10.55 -5.46
N ILE A 373 -15.29 10.81 -4.21
CA ILE A 373 -16.36 11.73 -3.83
C ILE A 373 -15.76 13.14 -3.77
N ILE A 374 -16.37 14.05 -4.55
CA ILE A 374 -15.90 15.42 -4.72
C ILE A 374 -17.00 16.43 -4.44
N LYS A 375 -16.61 17.66 -4.19
CA LYS A 375 -17.46 18.85 -4.25
C LYS A 375 -16.99 19.74 -5.38
N LEU A 376 -17.93 20.26 -6.16
CA LEU A 376 -17.71 21.29 -7.16
C LEU A 376 -18.06 22.65 -6.53
N ILE A 377 -17.11 23.56 -6.49
CA ILE A 377 -17.27 24.88 -5.86
C ILE A 377 -17.06 25.96 -6.92
N THR A 378 -17.96 26.93 -6.96
CA THR A 378 -17.83 28.06 -7.87
C THR A 378 -16.65 28.96 -7.50
N ILE A 379 -15.93 29.46 -8.49
CA ILE A 379 -14.72 30.27 -8.24
C ILE A 379 -15.07 31.62 -7.59
N GLU A 380 -16.18 32.23 -8.01
CA GLU A 380 -16.55 33.60 -7.62
C GLU A 380 -16.87 33.73 -6.12
N ASN A 381 -17.73 32.87 -5.60
CA ASN A 381 -18.26 32.99 -4.25
C ASN A 381 -18.04 31.75 -3.35
N ARG A 382 -17.30 30.77 -3.82
CA ARG A 382 -16.99 29.51 -3.10
C ARG A 382 -18.23 28.70 -2.70
N ASN A 383 -19.33 28.82 -3.40
CA ASN A 383 -20.58 28.07 -3.16
C ASN A 383 -20.53 26.71 -3.83
N CYS A 384 -21.11 25.69 -3.18
CA CYS A 384 -21.21 24.34 -3.73
C CYS A 384 -22.28 24.22 -4.83
N VAL A 385 -21.93 23.43 -5.84
CA VAL A 385 -22.89 22.93 -6.83
C VAL A 385 -23.63 21.75 -6.23
N ILE A 386 -24.94 21.79 -6.20
CA ILE A 386 -25.80 20.75 -5.66
C ILE A 386 -26.79 20.22 -6.68
N CYS A 387 -27.22 18.96 -6.51
CA CYS A 387 -28.36 18.42 -7.20
C CYS A 387 -29.64 18.70 -6.38
N SER A 388 -30.52 19.54 -6.89
CA SER A 388 -31.74 19.93 -6.19
C SER A 388 -32.68 18.74 -5.97
N ASP A 389 -33.38 18.71 -4.84
CA ASP A 389 -34.48 17.76 -4.59
C ASP A 389 -35.69 18.01 -5.46
N TYR A 390 -35.81 19.21 -6.07
CA TYR A 390 -36.88 19.57 -6.94
C TYR A 390 -36.79 18.84 -8.28
N GLN A 391 -37.84 18.06 -8.61
CA GLN A 391 -37.96 17.32 -9.87
C GLN A 391 -38.97 18.01 -10.78
N PHE A 392 -38.63 18.23 -12.04
CA PHE A 392 -39.54 18.64 -13.07
C PHE A 392 -39.50 17.65 -14.24
N LYS A 393 -40.60 17.55 -14.99
CA LYS A 393 -40.71 16.69 -16.17
C LYS A 393 -40.35 17.47 -17.43
N GLU A 394 -39.39 16.95 -18.17
CA GLU A 394 -39.13 17.38 -19.54
C GLU A 394 -39.21 16.15 -20.44
N LYS A 395 -40.20 16.11 -21.36
CA LYS A 395 -40.37 15.02 -22.34
C LYS A 395 -40.07 13.62 -21.78
N ASP A 396 -40.88 13.13 -20.87
CA ASP A 396 -40.82 11.81 -20.25
C ASP A 396 -39.63 11.49 -19.30
N ASN A 397 -38.68 12.38 -19.11
CA ASN A 397 -37.61 12.21 -18.16
C ASN A 397 -37.78 13.08 -16.90
N LYS A 398 -37.57 12.48 -15.71
CA LYS A 398 -37.51 13.24 -14.47
C LYS A 398 -36.12 13.88 -14.35
N ILE A 399 -36.09 15.19 -14.50
CA ILE A 399 -34.85 16.00 -14.40
C ILE A 399 -34.83 16.70 -13.07
N GLN A 400 -33.65 16.84 -12.49
CA GLN A 400 -33.40 17.63 -11.29
C GLN A 400 -32.58 18.86 -11.67
N LYS A 401 -32.96 19.99 -11.08
CA LYS A 401 -32.21 21.24 -11.24
C LYS A 401 -30.89 21.18 -10.50
N VAL A 402 -29.87 21.77 -11.09
CA VAL A 402 -28.63 22.07 -10.40
C VAL A 402 -28.75 23.45 -9.77
N GLU A 403 -28.40 23.56 -8.50
CA GLU A 403 -28.43 24.81 -7.73
C GLU A 403 -27.06 25.10 -7.13
N ILE A 404 -26.80 26.36 -6.86
CA ILE A 404 -25.57 26.81 -6.18
C ILE A 404 -25.99 27.24 -4.77
N LYS A 405 -25.42 26.60 -3.74
CA LYS A 405 -25.71 26.89 -2.32
C LYS A 405 -24.41 27.05 -1.53
N GLU A 406 -24.51 27.70 -0.38
CA GLU A 406 -23.38 27.80 0.53
C GLU A 406 -22.79 26.43 0.86
N ASN A 407 -21.48 26.39 1.04
CA ASN A 407 -20.75 25.16 1.35
C ASN A 407 -21.19 24.64 2.74
N GLY A 408 -21.81 23.49 2.79
CA GLY A 408 -22.33 22.84 3.99
C GLY A 408 -21.92 21.36 4.04
N ASN A 409 -22.47 20.64 5.01
CA ASN A 409 -22.23 19.19 5.18
C ASN A 409 -23.35 18.31 4.63
N ASP A 410 -24.14 18.82 3.71
CA ASP A 410 -25.23 18.07 3.09
C ASP A 410 -24.69 17.16 1.95
N ASN A 411 -25.10 15.90 1.94
CA ASN A 411 -24.74 14.91 0.93
C ASN A 411 -25.20 15.28 -0.49
N SER A 412 -26.17 16.20 -0.66
CA SER A 412 -26.58 16.71 -1.97
C SER A 412 -25.48 17.48 -2.71
N GLN A 413 -24.43 17.91 -1.96
CA GLN A 413 -23.26 18.61 -2.47
C GLN A 413 -22.17 17.66 -2.99
N ASN A 414 -22.30 16.36 -2.72
CA ASN A 414 -21.28 15.38 -3.03
C ASN A 414 -21.52 14.73 -4.38
N TRP A 415 -20.47 14.60 -5.16
CA TRP A 415 -20.45 14.04 -6.49
C TRP A 415 -19.40 12.94 -6.60
N ILE A 416 -19.69 11.92 -7.38
CA ILE A 416 -18.73 10.90 -7.78
C ILE A 416 -18.24 11.25 -9.18
N ILE A 417 -16.91 11.34 -9.34
CA ILE A 417 -16.29 11.58 -10.62
C ILE A 417 -15.74 10.27 -11.18
N ASN A 418 -16.07 9.95 -12.42
CA ASN A 418 -15.59 8.74 -13.09
C ASN A 418 -14.93 9.11 -14.42
N ILE A 419 -13.84 8.41 -14.74
CA ILE A 419 -13.22 8.48 -16.06
C ILE A 419 -14.04 7.62 -17.02
N GLU A 420 -14.35 8.18 -18.18
CA GLU A 420 -14.94 7.46 -19.30
C GLU A 420 -13.83 7.12 -20.31
N ASN A 421 -13.83 5.87 -20.76
CA ASN A 421 -12.87 5.34 -21.76
C ASN A 421 -13.39 5.57 -23.19
#